data_b9c3f5e1a96c93675bb880097b167a5a
#
_entry.id   b9c3f5e1a96c93675bb880097b167a5a
#
_cell.length_a   1.000
_cell.length_b   1.000
_cell.length_c   1.000
_cell.angle_alpha   90.00
_cell.angle_beta   90.00
_cell.angle_gamma   90.00
#
_symmetry.space_group_name_H-M   'P 1'
#
loop_
_entity.id
_entity.type
_entity.pdbx_description
1 polymer ?
#
loop_
_entity_poly.entity_id
_entity_poly.type
_entity_poly.pdbx_seq_one_letter_code
_entity_poly.pdbx_strand_id
1 'polypeptide(L)'
;MARRPFRIGLTGSIGMGKSTVARMFRHLGLPVFDADAAVHAAQGPGGEAVNAIEAAFPGTTGPQGVDRQKLAEAVFGRPEALRRLEAIVHPAVARRQARFLRRHRSKPAVVLDIPLLLEGPGWRSVDLVAVVSAPARVQRARVLARPGMTPERLERVLAHQLPDARKRALADVVIETGRGRLPTFRTVRFLARLARAGR
;
A
#
# COMPACT_ATOMS: atom_id res chain seq x y z
N MET A 1 17.10 -4.20 -26.08
CA MET A 1 15.95 -4.59 -25.27
C MET A 1 15.49 -3.41 -24.41
N ALA A 2 14.21 -3.02 -24.43
CA ALA A 2 13.70 -1.93 -23.58
C ALA A 2 13.81 -2.34 -22.11
N ARG A 3 14.60 -1.62 -21.35
CA ARG A 3 14.83 -1.85 -19.92
C ARG A 3 13.51 -1.60 -19.17
N ARG A 4 13.05 -2.53 -18.32
CA ARG A 4 11.85 -2.32 -17.49
C ARG A 4 12.05 -1.13 -16.54
N PRO A 5 10.99 -0.42 -16.13
CA PRO A 5 11.13 0.68 -15.19
C PRO A 5 11.70 0.21 -13.85
N PHE A 6 12.53 1.04 -13.22
CA PHE A 6 12.99 0.83 -11.85
C PHE A 6 11.80 0.93 -10.89
N ARG A 7 11.63 -0.05 -10.01
CA ARG A 7 10.47 -0.18 -9.14
C ARG A 7 10.83 0.17 -7.70
N ILE A 8 10.31 1.27 -7.20
CA ILE A 8 10.39 1.65 -5.78
C ILE A 8 9.19 1.07 -5.06
N GLY A 9 9.39 0.14 -4.14
CA GLY A 9 8.38 -0.31 -3.20
C GLY A 9 8.26 0.68 -2.05
N LEU A 10 7.11 1.34 -1.92
CA LEU A 10 6.83 2.28 -0.85
C LEU A 10 5.94 1.60 0.20
N THR A 11 6.42 1.54 1.43
CA THR A 11 5.67 0.96 2.55
C THR A 11 5.85 1.79 3.82
N GLY A 12 5.13 1.42 4.86
CA GLY A 12 5.17 2.10 6.16
C GLY A 12 3.89 1.87 6.94
N SER A 13 4.00 1.81 8.25
CA SER A 13 2.88 1.53 9.15
C SER A 13 1.85 2.67 9.16
N ILE A 14 0.68 2.39 9.71
CA ILE A 14 -0.40 3.38 9.86
C ILE A 14 0.15 4.66 10.50
N GLY A 15 -0.25 5.85 10.00
CA GLY A 15 0.15 7.15 10.56
C GLY A 15 1.56 7.63 10.23
N MET A 16 2.39 6.82 9.56
CA MET A 16 3.77 7.20 9.21
C MET A 16 3.89 8.24 8.08
N GLY A 17 2.80 8.58 7.38
CA GLY A 17 2.81 9.62 6.35
C GLY A 17 3.02 9.12 4.93
N LYS A 18 2.86 7.82 4.66
CA LYS A 18 3.02 7.16 3.37
C LYS A 18 2.28 7.87 2.23
N SER A 19 1.00 8.23 2.41
CA SER A 19 0.20 8.92 1.39
C SER A 19 0.76 10.32 1.02
N THR A 20 1.41 11.00 1.95
CA THR A 20 2.10 12.28 1.68
C THR A 20 3.33 12.05 0.82
N VAL A 21 4.12 11.03 1.13
CA VAL A 21 5.30 10.63 0.34
C VAL A 21 4.89 10.17 -1.06
N ALA A 22 3.83 9.37 -1.19
CA ALA A 22 3.29 8.96 -2.48
C ALA A 22 2.86 10.17 -3.35
N ARG A 23 2.22 11.19 -2.75
CA ARG A 23 1.90 12.44 -3.44
C ARG A 23 3.15 13.22 -3.87
N MET A 24 4.21 13.23 -3.06
CA MET A 24 5.48 13.85 -3.43
C MET A 24 6.12 13.17 -4.64
N PHE A 25 6.09 11.83 -4.72
CA PHE A 25 6.56 11.12 -5.91
C PHE A 25 5.73 11.46 -7.16
N ARG A 26 4.39 11.52 -7.03
CA ARG A 26 3.51 11.95 -8.15
C ARG A 26 3.84 13.38 -8.61
N HIS A 27 4.04 14.32 -7.67
CA HIS A 27 4.43 15.69 -7.96
C HIS A 27 5.77 15.76 -8.70
N LEU A 28 6.69 14.86 -8.42
CA LEU A 28 7.96 14.72 -9.14
C LEU A 28 7.82 13.97 -10.48
N GLY A 29 6.61 13.64 -10.92
CA GLY A 29 6.35 13.00 -12.22
C GLY A 29 6.63 11.49 -12.26
N LEU A 30 6.77 10.80 -11.11
CA LEU A 30 6.84 9.35 -11.08
C LEU A 30 5.42 8.77 -11.02
N PRO A 31 5.07 7.81 -11.89
CA PRO A 31 3.82 7.08 -11.76
C PRO A 31 3.79 6.29 -10.46
N VAL A 32 2.66 6.35 -9.75
CA VAL A 32 2.47 5.65 -8.46
C VAL A 32 1.28 4.72 -8.57
N PHE A 33 1.52 3.42 -8.44
CA PHE A 33 0.48 2.42 -8.22
C PHE A 33 0.11 2.40 -6.75
N ASP A 34 -1.17 2.51 -6.45
CA ASP A 34 -1.72 2.47 -5.10
C ASP A 34 -2.47 1.14 -4.94
N ALA A 35 -1.92 0.25 -4.11
CA ALA A 35 -2.49 -1.09 -3.92
C ALA A 35 -3.85 -1.04 -3.21
N ASP A 36 -4.04 -0.14 -2.23
CA ASP A 36 -5.32 0.03 -1.55
C ASP A 36 -6.40 0.53 -2.52
N ALA A 37 -6.06 1.54 -3.34
CA ALA A 37 -6.96 2.02 -4.39
C ALA A 37 -7.28 0.91 -5.41
N ALA A 38 -6.34 0.03 -5.72
CA ALA A 38 -6.57 -1.12 -6.61
C ALA A 38 -7.53 -2.14 -5.98
N VAL A 39 -7.40 -2.44 -4.68
CA VAL A 39 -8.37 -3.27 -3.93
C VAL A 39 -9.76 -2.62 -3.98
N HIS A 40 -9.84 -1.32 -3.66
CA HIS A 40 -11.11 -0.59 -3.71
C HIS A 40 -11.78 -0.64 -5.08
N ALA A 41 -11.02 -0.47 -6.14
CA ALA A 41 -11.53 -0.52 -7.50
C ALA A 41 -11.89 -1.94 -7.96
N ALA A 42 -11.24 -2.98 -7.43
CA ALA A 42 -11.59 -4.38 -7.72
C ALA A 42 -12.89 -4.80 -7.01
N GLN A 43 -13.23 -4.17 -5.90
CA GLN A 43 -14.42 -4.43 -5.08
C GLN A 43 -15.57 -3.44 -5.33
N GLY A 44 -15.33 -2.35 -6.04
CA GLY A 44 -16.35 -1.33 -6.36
C GLY A 44 -17.35 -1.80 -7.41
N PRO A 45 -18.28 -0.90 -7.85
CA PRO A 45 -19.27 -1.23 -8.87
C PRO A 45 -18.63 -1.77 -10.15
N GLY A 46 -19.06 -2.94 -10.61
CA GLY A 46 -18.46 -3.62 -11.78
C GLY A 46 -17.02 -4.08 -11.59
N GLY A 47 -16.52 -4.10 -10.35
CA GLY A 47 -15.17 -4.54 -10.02
C GLY A 47 -14.95 -6.03 -10.30
N GLU A 48 -13.74 -6.35 -10.75
CA GLU A 48 -13.39 -7.71 -11.21
C GLU A 48 -13.37 -8.78 -10.12
N ALA A 49 -13.46 -8.40 -8.84
CA ALA A 49 -13.54 -9.33 -7.71
C ALA A 49 -14.99 -9.55 -7.22
N VAL A 50 -15.95 -8.70 -7.62
CA VAL A 50 -17.30 -8.68 -7.05
C VAL A 50 -18.01 -10.02 -7.20
N ASN A 51 -18.05 -10.58 -8.41
CA ASN A 51 -18.75 -11.86 -8.67
C ASN A 51 -18.11 -13.04 -7.92
N ALA A 52 -16.78 -13.08 -7.83
CA ALA A 52 -16.07 -14.13 -7.11
C ALA A 52 -16.24 -13.99 -5.57
N ILE A 53 -16.37 -12.74 -5.07
CA ILE A 53 -16.67 -12.48 -3.65
C ILE A 53 -18.10 -12.91 -3.34
N GLU A 54 -19.08 -12.58 -4.19
CA GLU A 54 -20.48 -13.01 -4.00
C GLU A 54 -20.60 -14.54 -3.98
N ALA A 55 -19.92 -15.24 -4.91
CA ALA A 55 -19.91 -16.70 -4.93
C ALA A 55 -19.27 -17.33 -3.68
N ALA A 56 -18.27 -16.68 -3.09
CA ALA A 56 -17.58 -17.16 -1.90
C ALA A 56 -18.27 -16.73 -0.58
N PHE A 57 -18.95 -15.58 -0.59
CA PHE A 57 -19.57 -14.92 0.55
C PHE A 57 -20.95 -14.35 0.12
N PRO A 58 -21.97 -15.19 -0.05
CA PRO A 58 -23.27 -14.78 -0.57
C PRO A 58 -23.92 -13.64 0.27
N GLY A 59 -24.53 -12.68 -0.42
CA GLY A 59 -25.18 -11.53 0.19
C GLY A 59 -24.26 -10.40 0.64
N THR A 60 -22.95 -10.49 0.31
CA THR A 60 -21.96 -9.45 0.63
C THR A 60 -21.71 -8.47 -0.51
N THR A 61 -22.47 -8.56 -1.60
CA THR A 61 -22.33 -7.65 -2.74
C THR A 61 -23.69 -7.08 -3.19
N GLY A 62 -23.64 -6.03 -4.00
CA GLY A 62 -24.83 -5.37 -4.54
C GLY A 62 -24.48 -4.43 -5.72
N PRO A 63 -25.41 -3.55 -6.16
CA PRO A 63 -25.17 -2.63 -7.28
C PRO A 63 -23.97 -1.70 -7.08
N GLN A 64 -23.62 -1.40 -5.82
CA GLN A 64 -22.47 -0.56 -5.45
C GLN A 64 -21.15 -1.37 -5.28
N GLY A 65 -21.13 -2.65 -5.69
CA GLY A 65 -20.02 -3.57 -5.48
C GLY A 65 -20.11 -4.28 -4.14
N VAL A 66 -18.96 -4.50 -3.50
CA VAL A 66 -18.86 -5.21 -2.22
C VAL A 66 -19.33 -4.32 -1.06
N ASP A 67 -20.29 -4.83 -0.29
CA ASP A 67 -20.66 -4.30 1.02
C ASP A 67 -19.57 -4.70 2.04
N ARG A 68 -18.70 -3.74 2.36
CA ARG A 68 -17.54 -3.98 3.21
C ARG A 68 -17.89 -4.36 4.64
N GLN A 69 -19.02 -3.86 5.14
CA GLN A 69 -19.45 -4.18 6.48
C GLN A 69 -19.87 -5.64 6.55
N LYS A 70 -20.74 -6.08 5.66
CA LYS A 70 -21.19 -7.48 5.58
C LYS A 70 -20.02 -8.43 5.31
N LEU A 71 -19.12 -8.05 4.38
CA LEU A 71 -17.94 -8.86 4.11
C LEU A 71 -17.00 -8.94 5.33
N ALA A 72 -16.79 -7.82 6.03
CA ALA A 72 -15.99 -7.82 7.25
C ALA A 72 -16.61 -8.74 8.33
N GLU A 73 -17.91 -8.72 8.52
CA GLU A 73 -18.63 -9.62 9.43
C GLU A 73 -18.50 -11.10 9.01
N ALA A 74 -18.54 -11.37 7.71
CA ALA A 74 -18.38 -12.72 7.17
C ALA A 74 -16.98 -13.32 7.39
N VAL A 75 -15.93 -12.48 7.43
CA VAL A 75 -14.53 -12.94 7.59
C VAL A 75 -13.95 -12.70 8.98
N PHE A 76 -14.59 -11.87 9.81
CA PHE A 76 -14.10 -11.50 11.13
C PHE A 76 -13.96 -12.73 12.04
N GLY A 77 -12.78 -12.90 12.65
CA GLY A 77 -12.49 -14.04 13.52
C GLY A 77 -12.40 -15.41 12.81
N ARG A 78 -12.42 -15.43 11.46
CA ARG A 78 -12.38 -16.67 10.64
C ARG A 78 -11.15 -16.67 9.71
N PRO A 79 -10.00 -17.18 10.16
CA PRO A 79 -8.76 -17.15 9.36
C PRO A 79 -8.88 -17.80 7.98
N GLU A 80 -9.69 -18.86 7.86
CA GLU A 80 -9.91 -19.55 6.58
C GLU A 80 -10.74 -18.70 5.61
N ALA A 81 -11.78 -18.01 6.12
CA ALA A 81 -12.56 -17.08 5.32
C ALA A 81 -11.70 -15.91 4.84
N LEU A 82 -10.83 -15.38 5.70
CA LEU A 82 -9.87 -14.34 5.32
C LEU A 82 -8.92 -14.82 4.21
N ARG A 83 -8.32 -16.02 4.37
CA ARG A 83 -7.45 -16.60 3.32
C ARG A 83 -8.20 -16.78 1.98
N ARG A 84 -9.47 -17.22 2.04
CA ARG A 84 -10.32 -17.38 0.84
C ARG A 84 -10.59 -16.03 0.17
N LEU A 85 -10.86 -14.98 0.93
CA LEU A 85 -11.02 -13.61 0.42
C LEU A 85 -9.72 -13.10 -0.23
N GLU A 86 -8.59 -13.28 0.42
CA GLU A 86 -7.27 -12.89 -0.10
C GLU A 86 -6.96 -13.60 -1.42
N ALA A 87 -7.27 -14.91 -1.53
CA ALA A 87 -7.09 -15.68 -2.76
C ALA A 87 -7.92 -15.14 -3.94
N ILE A 88 -9.04 -14.46 -3.68
CA ILE A 88 -9.86 -13.81 -4.70
C ILE A 88 -9.30 -12.41 -5.05
N VAL A 89 -8.94 -11.63 -4.03
CA VAL A 89 -8.56 -10.22 -4.21
C VAL A 89 -7.13 -10.07 -4.74
N HIS A 90 -6.17 -10.87 -4.27
CA HIS A 90 -4.77 -10.75 -4.69
C HIS A 90 -4.56 -10.89 -6.20
N PRO A 91 -5.17 -11.86 -6.91
CA PRO A 91 -5.04 -11.96 -8.36
C PRO A 91 -5.63 -10.73 -9.10
N ALA A 92 -6.73 -10.16 -8.60
CA ALA A 92 -7.32 -8.96 -9.18
C ALA A 92 -6.37 -7.76 -9.07
N VAL A 93 -5.80 -7.55 -7.88
CA VAL A 93 -4.81 -6.50 -7.64
C VAL A 93 -3.54 -6.73 -8.47
N ALA A 94 -3.05 -7.97 -8.56
CA ALA A 94 -1.88 -8.33 -9.37
C ALA A 94 -2.10 -8.03 -10.87
N ARG A 95 -3.29 -8.32 -11.41
CA ARG A 95 -3.64 -7.95 -12.80
C ARG A 95 -3.64 -6.43 -13.00
N ARG A 96 -4.16 -5.65 -12.04
CA ARG A 96 -4.13 -4.18 -12.08
C ARG A 96 -2.71 -3.63 -12.03
N GLN A 97 -1.87 -4.18 -11.15
CA GLN A 97 -0.45 -3.83 -11.08
C GLN A 97 0.28 -4.16 -12.38
N ALA A 98 0.03 -5.33 -12.98
CA ALA A 98 0.63 -5.70 -14.25
C ALA A 98 0.20 -4.76 -15.39
N ARG A 99 -1.08 -4.35 -15.45
CA ARG A 99 -1.58 -3.34 -16.40
C ARG A 99 -0.90 -1.99 -16.19
N PHE A 100 -0.76 -1.55 -14.94
CA PHE A 100 -0.03 -0.32 -14.60
C PHE A 100 1.42 -0.38 -15.07
N LEU A 101 2.15 -1.46 -14.80
CA LEU A 101 3.54 -1.63 -15.20
C LEU A 101 3.69 -1.65 -16.73
N ARG A 102 2.79 -2.31 -17.46
CA ARG A 102 2.78 -2.30 -18.93
C ARG A 102 2.55 -0.88 -19.48
N ARG A 103 1.58 -0.14 -18.92
CA ARG A 103 1.28 1.24 -19.34
C ARG A 103 2.47 2.18 -19.13
N HIS A 104 3.28 1.93 -18.11
CA HIS A 104 4.42 2.76 -17.75
C HIS A 104 5.77 2.14 -18.10
N ARG A 105 5.81 1.16 -19.02
CA ARG A 105 7.04 0.43 -19.36
C ARG A 105 8.18 1.32 -19.90
N SER A 106 7.84 2.45 -20.52
CA SER A 106 8.81 3.43 -21.06
C SER A 106 9.30 4.44 -20.03
N LYS A 107 8.73 4.45 -18.83
CA LYS A 107 9.18 5.36 -17.77
C LYS A 107 10.47 4.85 -17.13
N PRO A 108 11.38 5.74 -16.72
CA PRO A 108 12.64 5.31 -16.07
C PRO A 108 12.38 4.63 -14.72
N ALA A 109 11.34 5.08 -13.98
CA ALA A 109 10.99 4.52 -12.69
C ALA A 109 9.48 4.63 -12.41
N VAL A 110 8.99 3.76 -11.54
CA VAL A 110 7.64 3.76 -10.97
C VAL A 110 7.69 3.51 -9.47
N VAL A 111 6.63 3.90 -8.76
CA VAL A 111 6.45 3.62 -7.33
C VAL A 111 5.29 2.65 -7.16
N LEU A 112 5.50 1.62 -6.37
CA LEU A 112 4.47 0.66 -5.93
C LEU A 112 4.17 0.94 -4.45
N ASP A 113 3.06 1.63 -4.20
CA ASP A 113 2.61 1.98 -2.85
C ASP A 113 1.81 0.81 -2.27
N ILE A 114 2.48 0.01 -1.43
CA ILE A 114 1.94 -1.25 -0.86
C ILE A 114 2.12 -1.23 0.66
N PRO A 115 1.03 -1.08 1.44
CA PRO A 115 1.12 -0.96 2.91
C PRO A 115 1.81 -2.14 3.60
N LEU A 116 1.49 -3.37 3.17
CA LEU A 116 2.00 -4.62 3.76
C LEU A 116 3.08 -5.28 2.87
N LEU A 117 3.96 -4.46 2.28
CA LEU A 117 5.00 -4.93 1.36
C LEU A 117 5.97 -5.92 2.00
N LEU A 118 6.31 -5.69 3.28
CA LEU A 118 7.31 -6.46 4.03
C LEU A 118 6.70 -7.59 4.86
N GLU A 119 5.39 -7.63 5.01
CA GLU A 119 4.65 -8.70 5.69
C GLU A 119 4.48 -9.96 4.82
N GLY A 120 4.68 -9.82 3.52
CA GLY A 120 4.62 -10.91 2.53
C GLY A 120 5.80 -10.87 1.56
N PRO A 121 5.80 -11.71 0.52
CA PRO A 121 6.90 -11.80 -0.45
C PRO A 121 6.94 -10.65 -1.46
N GLY A 122 6.04 -9.67 -1.36
CA GLY A 122 5.88 -8.57 -2.33
C GLY A 122 7.15 -7.74 -2.55
N TRP A 123 8.02 -7.63 -1.53
CA TRP A 123 9.28 -6.92 -1.60
C TRP A 123 10.26 -7.49 -2.65
N ARG A 124 10.13 -8.77 -3.01
CA ARG A 124 10.95 -9.40 -4.06
C ARG A 124 10.63 -8.90 -5.46
N SER A 125 9.53 -8.20 -5.64
CA SER A 125 9.08 -7.65 -6.95
C SER A 125 9.54 -6.22 -7.20
N VAL A 126 10.23 -5.58 -6.26
CA VAL A 126 10.75 -4.22 -6.33
C VAL A 126 12.27 -4.20 -6.38
N ASP A 127 12.84 -3.11 -6.86
CA ASP A 127 14.29 -2.93 -6.97
C ASP A 127 14.85 -2.16 -5.77
N LEU A 128 13.98 -1.46 -5.02
CA LEU A 128 14.32 -0.70 -3.83
C LEU A 128 13.13 -0.66 -2.90
N VAL A 129 13.34 -0.95 -1.63
CA VAL A 129 12.35 -0.84 -0.55
C VAL A 129 12.53 0.49 0.19
N ALA A 130 11.57 1.40 0.04
CA ALA A 130 11.50 2.67 0.76
C ALA A 130 10.48 2.56 1.91
N VAL A 131 10.96 2.61 3.13
CA VAL A 131 10.10 2.61 4.33
C VAL A 131 9.86 4.03 4.82
N VAL A 132 8.59 4.41 4.91
CA VAL A 132 8.17 5.69 5.50
C VAL A 132 8.01 5.51 7.01
N SER A 133 8.72 6.31 7.77
CA SER A 133 8.76 6.23 9.23
C SER A 133 8.64 7.59 9.90
N ALA A 134 8.17 7.59 11.14
CA ALA A 134 8.10 8.74 12.03
C ALA A 134 8.25 8.28 13.49
N PRO A 135 8.68 9.14 14.41
CA PRO A 135 8.68 8.81 15.84
C PRO A 135 7.30 8.34 16.33
N ALA A 136 7.26 7.35 17.22
CA ALA A 136 6.01 6.74 17.71
C ALA A 136 5.00 7.78 18.26
N ARG A 137 5.49 8.81 18.94
CA ARG A 137 4.63 9.92 19.41
C ARG A 137 3.94 10.67 18.28
N VAL A 138 4.63 10.85 17.15
CA VAL A 138 4.09 11.54 15.96
C VAL A 138 3.09 10.63 15.25
N GLN A 139 3.39 9.33 15.12
CA GLN A 139 2.49 8.31 14.61
C GLN A 139 1.18 8.30 15.40
N ARG A 140 1.27 8.15 16.73
CA ARG A 140 0.13 8.10 17.63
C ARG A 140 -0.76 9.34 17.50
N ALA A 141 -0.15 10.54 17.58
CA ALA A 141 -0.87 11.80 17.44
C ALA A 141 -1.62 11.89 16.08
N ARG A 142 -0.97 11.52 14.97
CA ARG A 142 -1.59 11.54 13.64
C ARG A 142 -2.75 10.55 13.49
N VAL A 143 -2.64 9.39 14.12
CA VAL A 143 -3.67 8.35 14.01
C VAL A 143 -4.86 8.69 14.89
N LEU A 144 -4.64 9.08 16.13
CA LEU A 144 -5.71 9.43 17.06
C LEU A 144 -6.47 10.71 16.67
N ALA A 145 -5.88 11.58 15.83
CA ALA A 145 -6.58 12.71 15.24
C ALA A 145 -7.56 12.33 14.12
N ARG A 146 -7.63 11.05 13.69
CA ARG A 146 -8.55 10.60 12.65
C ARG A 146 -9.93 10.28 13.26
N PRO A 147 -11.05 10.64 12.59
CA PRO A 147 -12.38 10.28 13.05
C PRO A 147 -12.53 8.78 13.33
N GLY A 148 -13.10 8.44 14.48
CA GLY A 148 -13.37 7.06 14.86
C GLY A 148 -12.16 6.22 15.26
N MET A 149 -10.97 6.80 15.37
CA MET A 149 -9.77 6.10 15.84
C MET A 149 -9.63 6.24 17.36
N THR A 150 -9.48 5.11 18.04
CA THR A 150 -9.19 5.02 19.46
C THR A 150 -7.83 4.38 19.72
N PRO A 151 -7.24 4.52 20.93
CA PRO A 151 -6.02 3.82 21.30
C PRO A 151 -6.09 2.31 21.05
N GLU A 152 -7.17 1.67 21.43
CA GLU A 152 -7.41 0.22 21.31
C GLU A 152 -7.46 -0.22 19.82
N ARG A 153 -8.10 0.62 18.97
CA ARG A 153 -8.10 0.39 17.51
C ARG A 153 -6.71 0.54 16.91
N LEU A 154 -5.94 1.52 17.37
CA LEU A 154 -4.56 1.70 16.93
C LEU A 154 -3.71 0.48 17.28
N GLU A 155 -3.75 0.01 18.52
CA GLU A 155 -2.99 -1.17 18.98
C GLU A 155 -3.36 -2.41 18.17
N ARG A 156 -4.64 -2.65 17.91
CA ARG A 156 -5.09 -3.76 17.05
C ARG A 156 -4.54 -3.67 15.64
N VAL A 157 -4.53 -2.48 15.02
CA VAL A 157 -3.95 -2.30 13.68
C VAL A 157 -2.44 -2.55 13.70
N LEU A 158 -1.74 -2.06 14.71
CA LEU A 158 -0.29 -2.25 14.85
C LEU A 158 0.08 -3.72 15.09
N ALA A 159 -0.74 -4.49 15.80
CA ALA A 159 -0.53 -5.92 16.03
C ALA A 159 -0.53 -6.75 14.72
N HIS A 160 -1.20 -6.27 13.68
CA HIS A 160 -1.23 -6.91 12.35
C HIS A 160 -0.15 -6.39 11.38
N GLN A 161 0.69 -5.45 11.83
CA GLN A 161 1.76 -4.89 11.02
C GLN A 161 3.13 -5.25 11.60
N LEU A 162 4.11 -5.47 10.72
CA LEU A 162 5.49 -5.62 11.15
C LEU A 162 5.92 -4.35 11.90
N PRO A 163 6.56 -4.46 13.10
CA PRO A 163 7.03 -3.32 13.86
C PRO A 163 7.93 -2.38 13.05
N ASP A 164 7.79 -1.07 13.25
CA ASP A 164 8.53 -0.06 12.48
C ASP A 164 10.05 -0.27 12.52
N ALA A 165 10.60 -0.64 13.67
CA ALA A 165 12.03 -0.95 13.81
C ALA A 165 12.47 -2.10 12.88
N ARG A 166 11.63 -3.13 12.72
CA ARG A 166 11.91 -4.25 11.81
C ARG A 166 11.78 -3.83 10.35
N LYS A 167 10.77 -3.00 10.01
CA LYS A 167 10.64 -2.44 8.66
C LYS A 167 11.85 -1.59 8.30
N ARG A 168 12.30 -0.73 9.22
CA ARG A 168 13.51 0.10 9.04
C ARG A 168 14.77 -0.74 8.81
N ALA A 169 14.91 -1.85 9.51
CA ALA A 169 16.05 -2.78 9.34
C ALA A 169 16.04 -3.50 7.99
N LEU A 170 14.87 -3.66 7.37
CA LEU A 170 14.69 -4.32 6.07
C LEU A 170 14.65 -3.32 4.90
N ALA A 171 14.71 -2.02 5.18
CA ALA A 171 14.63 -0.97 4.17
C ALA A 171 15.98 -0.70 3.51
N ASP A 172 15.98 -0.53 2.19
CA ASP A 172 17.13 0.07 1.50
C ASP A 172 17.23 1.57 1.81
N VAL A 173 16.07 2.23 1.99
CA VAL A 173 16.00 3.66 2.37
C VAL A 173 14.85 3.90 3.35
N VAL A 174 15.14 4.67 4.39
CA VAL A 174 14.13 5.18 5.33
C VAL A 174 13.80 6.63 5.00
N ILE A 175 12.51 6.93 4.78
CA ILE A 175 11.98 8.27 4.54
C ILE A 175 11.36 8.78 5.84
N GLU A 176 12.10 9.63 6.55
CA GLU A 176 11.65 10.24 7.80
C GLU A 176 10.62 11.35 7.55
N THR A 177 9.44 11.23 8.18
CA THR A 177 8.35 12.22 8.05
C THR A 177 8.06 12.99 9.33
N GLY A 178 8.76 12.68 10.41
CA GLY A 178 8.60 13.33 11.71
C GLY A 178 9.21 14.73 11.81
N ARG A 179 10.10 15.09 10.87
CA ARG A 179 10.85 16.36 10.86
C ARG A 179 10.26 17.45 9.96
N GLY A 180 9.04 17.24 9.47
CA GLY A 180 8.36 18.19 8.59
C GLY A 180 8.45 17.84 7.10
N ARG A 181 7.74 18.63 6.27
CA ARG A 181 7.56 18.35 4.85
C ARG A 181 8.81 18.57 3.99
N LEU A 182 9.60 19.60 4.31
CA LEU A 182 10.77 19.97 3.49
C LEU A 182 11.89 18.92 3.55
N PRO A 183 12.34 18.45 4.73
CA PRO A 183 13.30 17.35 4.81
C PRO A 183 12.81 16.08 4.12
N THR A 184 11.55 15.70 4.34
CA THR A 184 10.91 14.55 3.66
C THR A 184 10.98 14.70 2.14
N PHE A 185 10.62 15.88 1.60
CA PHE A 185 10.64 16.14 0.16
C PHE A 185 12.05 16.07 -0.43
N ARG A 186 13.07 16.54 0.31
CA ARG A 186 14.48 16.43 -0.12
C ARG A 186 14.89 14.96 -0.32
N THR A 187 14.54 14.08 0.62
CA THR A 187 14.80 12.64 0.51
C THR A 187 14.03 12.02 -0.67
N VAL A 188 12.75 12.32 -0.82
CA VAL A 188 11.93 11.82 -1.94
C VAL A 188 12.48 12.30 -3.29
N ARG A 189 12.91 13.55 -3.40
CA ARG A 189 13.53 14.11 -4.61
C ARG A 189 14.85 13.41 -4.96
N PHE A 190 15.67 13.14 -3.95
CA PHE A 190 16.92 12.38 -4.12
C PHE A 190 16.64 10.97 -4.65
N LEU A 191 15.71 10.23 -4.03
CA LEU A 191 15.31 8.89 -4.50
C LEU A 191 14.74 8.91 -5.91
N ALA A 192 13.91 9.91 -6.24
CA ALA A 192 13.37 10.05 -7.59
C ALA A 192 14.47 10.26 -8.65
N ARG A 193 15.54 10.98 -8.31
CA ARG A 193 16.70 11.16 -9.19
C ARG A 193 17.49 9.87 -9.35
N LEU A 194 17.80 9.16 -8.26
CA LEU A 194 18.49 7.86 -8.29
C LEU A 194 17.74 6.85 -9.16
N ALA A 195 16.45 6.71 -8.93
CA ALA A 195 15.61 5.76 -9.67
C ALA A 195 15.55 6.08 -11.17
N ARG A 196 15.57 7.36 -11.55
CA ARG A 196 15.63 7.78 -12.97
C ARG A 196 16.99 7.49 -13.61
N ALA A 197 18.05 7.53 -12.83
CA ALA A 197 19.39 7.17 -13.31
C ALA A 197 19.58 5.65 -13.47
N GLY A 198 18.62 4.84 -13.03
CA GLY A 198 18.67 3.37 -13.11
C GLY A 198 19.69 2.74 -12.16
N ARG A 199 20.01 3.41 -11.06
CA ARG A 199 20.98 3.01 -10.04
C ARG A 199 20.30 2.79 -8.70
#